data_4c9e55e1002ed0927a8fd2dde13e2d47
#
_entry.id   4c9e55e1002ed0927a8fd2dde13e2d47
#
_cell.length_a   1.000
_cell.length_b   1.000
_cell.length_c   1.000
_cell.angle_alpha   90.00
_cell.angle_beta   90.00
_cell.angle_gamma   90.00
#
_symmetry.space_group_name_H-M   'P 1'
#
loop_
_entity.id
_entity.type
_entity.pdbx_description
1 polymer ?
#
loop_
_entity_poly.entity_id
_entity_poly.type
_entity_poly.pdbx_seq_one_letter_code
_entity_poly.pdbx_strand_id
1 'polypeptide(L)'
;MKIFNITPNLSFQSPDLVAKFHNASFLTLSPMEDEKLQNNIFVKCEISSEAYVLMMIASEICKDLENEDIGFLSGESSVGEEEIEEIVDFLKDANFIIADENMLNFHKDKDNIKALLNLIASNFNLKIIDSAGNKLDFNSANLGELKELDNFDGAVVYKHTKDDEFKGGSYFKIVAKVKDGELVTIKSKNLNITKTFKFDKNLKGTIAFLGVKNLDNYAFEVVKTHKA
;
A
#
# COMPACT_ATOMS: atom_id res chain seq x y z
N MET A 1 20.95 -8.64 -0.80
CA MET A 1 20.35 -7.29 -0.96
C MET A 1 18.99 -7.33 -0.27
N LYS A 2 18.70 -6.31 0.57
CA LYS A 2 17.41 -6.17 1.27
C LYS A 2 16.66 -4.95 0.75
N ILE A 3 15.34 -5.05 0.62
CA ILE A 3 14.47 -4.02 0.04
C ILE A 3 13.23 -3.85 0.93
N PHE A 4 13.01 -2.65 1.44
CA PHE A 4 11.76 -2.27 2.08
C PHE A 4 10.78 -1.81 1.01
N ASN A 5 9.65 -2.49 0.90
CA ASN A 5 8.64 -2.23 -0.11
C ASN A 5 7.34 -1.72 0.51
N ILE A 6 6.87 -0.58 0.03
CA ILE A 6 5.56 -0.01 0.40
C ILE A 6 4.63 0.12 -0.81
N THR A 7 4.87 -0.67 -1.87
CA THR A 7 4.02 -0.74 -3.04
C THR A 7 3.08 -1.93 -2.93
N PRO A 8 1.78 -1.73 -2.94
CA PRO A 8 0.81 -2.82 -2.91
C PRO A 8 0.99 -3.73 -4.13
N ASN A 9 1.08 -5.04 -3.89
CA ASN A 9 1.18 -6.07 -4.94
C ASN A 9 2.26 -5.77 -6.01
N LEU A 10 3.51 -5.56 -5.55
CA LEU A 10 4.64 -5.17 -6.39
C LEU A 10 4.88 -6.12 -7.57
N SER A 11 4.68 -7.43 -7.36
CA SER A 11 4.86 -8.43 -8.43
C SER A 11 3.88 -8.27 -9.60
N PHE A 12 2.69 -7.76 -9.32
CA PHE A 12 1.69 -7.43 -10.33
C PHE A 12 1.95 -6.06 -10.97
N GLN A 13 2.29 -5.07 -10.14
CA GLN A 13 2.54 -3.70 -10.59
C GLN A 13 3.82 -3.60 -11.42
N SER A 14 4.87 -4.29 -11.04
CA SER A 14 6.21 -4.13 -11.61
C SER A 14 6.97 -5.45 -11.72
N PRO A 15 6.48 -6.40 -12.54
CA PRO A 15 7.11 -7.72 -12.69
C PRO A 15 8.56 -7.62 -13.16
N ASP A 16 8.90 -6.65 -14.02
CA ASP A 16 10.26 -6.45 -14.50
C ASP A 16 11.21 -5.98 -13.38
N LEU A 17 10.73 -5.13 -12.48
CA LEU A 17 11.51 -4.70 -11.33
C LEU A 17 11.75 -5.85 -10.35
N VAL A 18 10.73 -6.68 -10.11
CA VAL A 18 10.86 -7.89 -9.29
C VAL A 18 11.84 -8.87 -9.92
N ALA A 19 11.78 -9.08 -11.23
CA ALA A 19 12.75 -9.93 -11.95
C ALA A 19 14.18 -9.41 -11.82
N LYS A 20 14.39 -8.09 -11.86
CA LYS A 20 15.70 -7.46 -11.64
C LYS A 20 16.24 -7.73 -10.23
N PHE A 21 15.36 -7.81 -9.26
CA PHE A 21 15.68 -8.03 -7.85
C PHE A 21 15.40 -9.47 -7.37
N HIS A 22 15.41 -10.45 -8.26
CA HIS A 22 15.03 -11.85 -8.00
C HIS A 22 15.76 -12.51 -6.81
N ASN A 23 16.97 -12.05 -6.45
CA ASN A 23 17.74 -12.54 -5.30
C ASN A 23 17.66 -11.61 -4.07
N ALA A 24 16.76 -10.64 -4.05
CA ALA A 24 16.59 -9.77 -2.91
C ALA A 24 15.68 -10.42 -1.84
N SER A 25 15.89 -10.04 -0.59
CA SER A 25 14.93 -10.25 0.48
C SER A 25 14.08 -8.98 0.59
N PHE A 26 12.78 -9.16 0.62
CA PHE A 26 11.82 -8.07 0.77
C PHE A 26 11.24 -8.06 2.18
N LEU A 27 10.96 -6.86 2.69
CA LEU A 27 9.99 -6.63 3.74
C LEU A 27 8.93 -5.70 3.15
N THR A 28 7.68 -6.16 3.10
CA THR A 28 6.59 -5.40 2.48
C THR A 28 5.60 -4.94 3.53
N LEU A 29 5.40 -3.63 3.61
CA LEU A 29 4.33 -2.99 4.36
C LEU A 29 3.19 -2.66 3.38
N SER A 30 2.02 -3.28 3.56
CA SER A 30 0.90 -3.10 2.64
C SER A 30 -0.42 -3.62 3.25
N PRO A 31 -1.59 -3.05 2.87
CA PRO A 31 -2.88 -3.60 3.25
C PRO A 31 -3.22 -4.95 2.57
N MET A 32 -2.45 -5.36 1.57
CA MET A 32 -2.69 -6.59 0.83
C MET A 32 -1.39 -7.36 0.58
N GLU A 33 -1.45 -8.68 0.80
CA GLU A 33 -0.33 -9.59 0.61
C GLU A 33 -0.02 -9.80 -0.87
N ASP A 34 1.26 -9.79 -1.23
CA ASP A 34 1.76 -10.17 -2.54
C ASP A 34 2.32 -11.60 -2.49
N GLU A 35 1.45 -12.59 -2.68
CA GLU A 35 1.82 -14.02 -2.61
C GLU A 35 2.86 -14.47 -3.65
N LYS A 36 3.07 -13.67 -4.70
CA LYS A 36 4.04 -13.99 -5.76
C LYS A 36 5.43 -13.40 -5.49
N LEU A 37 5.55 -12.49 -4.54
CA LEU A 37 6.82 -11.89 -4.17
C LEU A 37 7.58 -12.88 -3.27
N GLN A 38 8.64 -13.45 -3.80
CA GLN A 38 9.47 -14.44 -3.09
C GLN A 38 10.37 -13.77 -2.05
N ASN A 39 10.79 -14.53 -1.02
CA ASN A 39 11.65 -14.05 0.08
C ASN A 39 11.11 -12.75 0.71
N ASN A 40 9.81 -12.70 0.96
CA ASN A 40 9.10 -11.53 1.45
C ASN A 40 8.61 -11.75 2.89
N ILE A 41 9.01 -10.85 3.80
CA ILE A 41 8.37 -10.67 5.10
C ILE A 41 7.20 -9.71 4.87
N PHE A 42 5.99 -10.10 5.22
CA PHE A 42 4.80 -9.30 5.01
C PHE A 42 4.28 -8.73 6.33
N VAL A 43 4.31 -7.41 6.45
CA VAL A 43 3.68 -6.65 7.53
C VAL A 43 2.40 -6.04 6.99
N LYS A 44 1.27 -6.52 7.51
CA LYS A 44 -0.04 -6.01 7.12
C LYS A 44 -0.36 -4.72 7.87
N CYS A 45 -0.75 -3.68 7.13
CA CYS A 45 -1.31 -2.47 7.73
C CYS A 45 -2.75 -2.23 7.26
N GLU A 46 -3.46 -1.30 7.90
CA GLU A 46 -4.74 -0.82 7.42
C GLU A 46 -4.58 0.04 6.16
N ILE A 47 -5.63 0.10 5.33
CA ILE A 47 -5.59 0.90 4.10
C ILE A 47 -5.43 2.38 4.47
N SER A 48 -4.50 3.06 3.82
CA SER A 48 -4.19 4.49 4.05
C SER A 48 -3.53 4.79 5.40
N SER A 49 -3.02 3.76 6.11
CA SER A 49 -2.29 3.96 7.37
C SER A 49 -0.76 4.00 7.21
N GLU A 50 -0.26 3.98 5.98
CA GLU A 50 1.18 3.93 5.71
C GLU A 50 1.94 5.09 6.38
N ALA A 51 1.33 6.29 6.44
CA ALA A 51 1.93 7.44 7.13
C ALA A 51 2.09 7.21 8.65
N TYR A 52 1.14 6.49 9.27
CA TYR A 52 1.18 6.16 10.70
C TYR A 52 2.31 5.18 11.00
N VAL A 53 2.44 4.13 10.18
CA VAL A 53 3.54 3.16 10.33
C VAL A 53 4.90 3.81 10.08
N LEU A 54 5.02 4.64 9.06
CA LEU A 54 6.26 5.37 8.79
C LEU A 54 6.60 6.36 9.92
N MET A 55 5.59 6.97 10.59
CA MET A 55 5.79 7.80 11.77
C MET A 55 6.33 6.98 12.94
N MET A 56 5.77 5.80 13.22
CA MET A 56 6.27 4.90 14.27
C MET A 56 7.73 4.49 14.01
N ILE A 57 8.07 4.12 12.76
CA ILE A 57 9.46 3.83 12.38
C ILE A 57 10.37 5.06 12.61
N ALA A 58 9.89 6.24 12.24
CA ALA A 58 10.64 7.49 12.41
C ALA A 58 10.85 7.85 13.89
N SER A 59 9.89 7.58 14.76
CA SER A 59 9.97 7.81 16.20
C SER A 59 11.04 6.94 16.87
N GLU A 60 11.23 5.71 16.40
CA GLU A 60 12.28 4.80 16.89
C GLU A 60 13.71 5.29 16.56
N ILE A 61 13.86 6.09 15.50
CA ILE A 61 15.19 6.50 15.00
C ILE A 61 15.49 8.00 15.19
N CYS A 62 14.47 8.81 15.54
CA CYS A 62 14.59 10.25 15.66
C CYS A 62 14.02 10.75 16.99
N LYS A 63 14.89 11.26 17.87
CA LYS A 63 14.48 11.76 19.19
C LYS A 63 13.46 12.91 19.16
N ASP A 64 13.46 13.69 18.11
CA ASP A 64 12.52 14.81 17.97
C ASP A 64 11.06 14.33 17.81
N LEU A 65 10.86 13.04 17.49
CA LEU A 65 9.56 12.38 17.30
C LEU A 65 9.20 11.41 18.45
N GLU A 66 9.99 11.35 19.53
CA GLU A 66 9.77 10.42 20.66
C GLU A 66 8.46 10.66 21.44
N ASN A 67 7.82 11.80 21.25
CA ASN A 67 6.57 12.18 21.94
C ASN A 67 5.30 11.86 21.12
N GLU A 68 5.42 11.21 19.98
CA GLU A 68 4.26 10.77 19.21
C GLU A 68 3.45 9.71 19.97
N ASP A 69 2.13 9.73 19.80
CA ASP A 69 1.25 8.75 20.44
C ASP A 69 1.32 7.40 19.71
N ILE A 70 2.36 6.62 20.00
CA ILE A 70 2.60 5.32 19.39
C ILE A 70 1.42 4.37 19.61
N GLY A 71 0.77 4.41 20.78
CA GLY A 71 -0.40 3.58 21.07
C GLY A 71 -1.57 3.86 20.13
N PHE A 72 -1.83 5.13 19.85
CA PHE A 72 -2.84 5.55 18.88
C PHE A 72 -2.45 5.11 17.46
N LEU A 73 -1.22 5.41 17.02
CA LEU A 73 -0.75 5.06 15.68
C LEU A 73 -0.78 3.55 15.43
N SER A 74 -0.37 2.75 16.40
CA SER A 74 -0.42 1.27 16.35
C SER A 74 -1.85 0.76 16.27
N GLY A 75 -2.75 1.28 17.12
CA GLY A 75 -4.16 0.88 17.11
C GLY A 75 -4.85 1.14 15.78
N GLU A 76 -4.62 2.30 15.18
CA GLU A 76 -5.24 2.71 13.92
C GLU A 76 -4.61 2.03 12.69
N SER A 77 -3.32 1.71 12.74
CA SER A 77 -2.64 1.05 11.62
C SER A 77 -2.71 -0.47 11.66
N SER A 78 -3.09 -1.06 12.79
CA SER A 78 -3.00 -2.51 13.05
C SER A 78 -1.57 -3.08 12.93
N VAL A 79 -0.55 -2.24 13.20
CA VAL A 79 0.87 -2.63 13.23
C VAL A 79 1.39 -2.39 14.64
N GLY A 80 1.87 -3.44 15.31
CA GLY A 80 2.35 -3.36 16.69
C GLY A 80 3.81 -2.92 16.80
N GLU A 81 4.24 -2.68 18.05
CA GLU A 81 5.63 -2.30 18.34
C GLU A 81 6.63 -3.39 17.90
N GLU A 82 6.27 -4.67 18.05
CA GLU A 82 7.13 -5.80 17.63
C GLU A 82 7.40 -5.79 16.12
N GLU A 83 6.36 -5.51 15.31
CA GLU A 83 6.52 -5.36 13.86
C GLU A 83 7.35 -4.13 13.49
N ILE A 84 7.23 -3.03 14.24
CA ILE A 84 8.06 -1.84 14.03
C ILE A 84 9.53 -2.14 14.33
N GLU A 85 9.84 -2.83 15.42
CA GLU A 85 11.20 -3.27 15.74
C GLU A 85 11.77 -4.16 14.62
N GLU A 86 10.98 -5.11 14.09
CA GLU A 86 11.38 -5.96 12.97
C GLU A 86 11.67 -5.15 11.71
N ILE A 87 10.83 -4.15 11.38
CA ILE A 87 11.05 -3.26 10.24
C ILE A 87 12.35 -2.45 10.44
N VAL A 88 12.56 -1.86 11.63
CA VAL A 88 13.77 -1.08 11.93
C VAL A 88 15.03 -1.94 11.83
N ASP A 89 15.00 -3.17 12.35
CA ASP A 89 16.10 -4.10 12.23
C ASP A 89 16.39 -4.50 10.77
N PHE A 90 15.35 -4.70 9.98
CA PHE A 90 15.50 -4.98 8.56
C PHE A 90 16.14 -3.81 7.81
N LEU A 91 15.72 -2.56 8.13
CA LEU A 91 16.21 -1.33 7.50
C LEU A 91 17.71 -1.08 7.72
N LYS A 92 18.30 -1.55 8.83
CA LYS A 92 19.73 -1.42 9.12
C LYS A 92 20.63 -2.01 8.02
N ASP A 93 20.17 -3.05 7.34
CA ASP A 93 20.88 -3.74 6.27
C ASP A 93 20.23 -3.55 4.89
N ALA A 94 19.19 -2.74 4.79
CA ALA A 94 18.49 -2.52 3.54
C ALA A 94 19.33 -1.67 2.56
N ASN A 95 18.99 -1.75 1.28
CA ASN A 95 19.64 -0.99 0.23
C ASN A 95 18.71 0.01 -0.43
N PHE A 96 17.41 -0.36 -0.49
CA PHE A 96 16.40 0.40 -1.18
C PHE A 96 15.09 0.46 -0.39
N ILE A 97 14.35 1.55 -0.60
CA ILE A 97 12.92 1.64 -0.36
C ILE A 97 12.23 1.71 -1.73
N ILE A 98 11.25 0.84 -1.99
CA ILE A 98 10.37 0.95 -3.16
C ILE A 98 9.08 1.59 -2.69
N ALA A 99 8.75 2.76 -3.25
CA ALA A 99 7.57 3.52 -2.89
C ALA A 99 6.54 3.58 -4.03
N ASP A 100 5.26 3.41 -3.69
CA ASP A 100 4.15 3.47 -4.64
C ASP A 100 3.91 4.90 -5.12
N GLU A 101 3.99 5.14 -6.43
CA GLU A 101 3.75 6.45 -7.04
C GLU A 101 2.32 6.94 -6.82
N ASN A 102 1.33 6.05 -6.79
CA ASN A 102 -0.05 6.44 -6.52
C ASN A 102 -0.20 6.98 -5.09
N MET A 103 0.37 6.29 -4.11
CA MET A 103 0.43 6.75 -2.72
C MET A 103 1.14 8.10 -2.62
N LEU A 104 2.30 8.27 -3.25
CA LEU A 104 3.07 9.51 -3.23
C LEU A 104 2.37 10.72 -3.87
N ASN A 105 1.41 10.47 -4.78
CA ASN A 105 0.70 11.53 -5.49
C ASN A 105 -0.70 11.80 -4.95
N PHE A 106 -1.40 10.78 -4.45
CA PHE A 106 -2.83 10.86 -4.16
C PHE A 106 -3.22 10.50 -2.73
N HIS A 107 -2.29 9.94 -1.91
CA HIS A 107 -2.58 9.71 -0.50
C HIS A 107 -2.84 11.05 0.21
N LYS A 108 -3.75 11.07 1.18
CA LYS A 108 -4.09 12.31 1.91
C LYS A 108 -2.91 12.86 2.72
N ASP A 109 -2.01 11.98 3.20
CA ASP A 109 -0.77 12.32 3.89
C ASP A 109 0.47 12.23 3.01
N LYS A 110 0.34 12.38 1.70
CA LYS A 110 1.44 12.22 0.73
C LYS A 110 2.70 13.05 1.06
N ASP A 111 2.52 14.24 1.63
CA ASP A 111 3.65 15.11 1.96
C ASP A 111 4.35 14.62 3.24
N ASN A 112 3.58 14.16 4.24
CA ASN A 112 4.11 13.50 5.43
C ASN A 112 4.82 12.20 5.06
N ILE A 113 4.25 11.37 4.19
CA ILE A 113 4.88 10.14 3.68
C ILE A 113 6.23 10.43 3.04
N LYS A 114 6.32 11.45 2.17
CA LYS A 114 7.57 11.86 1.53
C LYS A 114 8.62 12.32 2.54
N ALA A 115 8.20 13.12 3.52
CA ALA A 115 9.10 13.60 4.59
C ALA A 115 9.63 12.44 5.44
N LEU A 116 8.76 11.53 5.86
CA LEU A 116 9.11 10.35 6.65
C LEU A 116 10.01 9.39 5.89
N LEU A 117 9.72 9.12 4.62
CA LEU A 117 10.58 8.30 3.76
C LEU A 117 11.97 8.91 3.60
N ASN A 118 12.05 10.23 3.44
CA ASN A 118 13.33 10.93 3.35
C ASN A 118 14.13 10.84 4.66
N LEU A 119 13.45 11.00 5.80
CA LEU A 119 14.07 10.88 7.12
C LEU A 119 14.60 9.45 7.34
N ILE A 120 13.78 8.44 7.10
CA ILE A 120 14.16 7.02 7.23
C ILE A 120 15.32 6.69 6.28
N ALA A 121 15.21 7.08 5.01
CA ALA A 121 16.25 6.82 4.02
C ALA A 121 17.58 7.50 4.37
N SER A 122 17.53 8.72 4.90
CA SER A 122 18.72 9.45 5.34
C SER A 122 19.38 8.78 6.54
N ASN A 123 18.58 8.32 7.52
CA ASN A 123 19.11 7.67 8.73
C ASN A 123 19.84 6.36 8.40
N PHE A 124 19.28 5.54 7.51
CA PHE A 124 19.83 4.23 7.13
C PHE A 124 20.68 4.27 5.84
N ASN A 125 20.91 5.44 5.25
CA ASN A 125 21.62 5.61 3.98
C ASN A 125 21.03 4.78 2.82
N LEU A 126 19.71 4.79 2.69
CA LEU A 126 18.96 4.05 1.66
C LEU A 126 18.69 4.90 0.42
N LYS A 127 18.44 4.23 -0.70
CA LYS A 127 17.95 4.88 -1.92
C LYS A 127 16.43 4.64 -2.03
N ILE A 128 15.68 5.70 -2.28
CA ILE A 128 14.25 5.59 -2.58
C ILE A 128 14.07 5.50 -4.10
N ILE A 129 13.31 4.51 -4.54
CA ILE A 129 12.95 4.32 -5.96
C ILE A 129 11.44 4.13 -6.10
N ASP A 130 10.91 4.46 -7.28
CA ASP A 130 9.53 4.15 -7.65
C ASP A 130 9.38 2.69 -8.14
N SER A 131 8.16 2.32 -8.49
CA SER A 131 7.84 1.00 -9.03
C SER A 131 8.42 0.74 -10.44
N ALA A 132 8.92 1.77 -11.14
CA ALA A 132 9.66 1.64 -12.39
C ALA A 132 11.18 1.54 -12.17
N GLY A 133 11.67 1.74 -10.92
CA GLY A 133 13.08 1.71 -10.56
C GLY A 133 13.80 3.06 -10.73
N ASN A 134 13.06 4.15 -10.94
CA ASN A 134 13.63 5.49 -11.01
C ASN A 134 13.91 6.01 -9.60
N LYS A 135 15.03 6.73 -9.44
CA LYS A 135 15.37 7.36 -8.16
C LYS A 135 14.35 8.48 -7.85
N LEU A 136 13.88 8.46 -6.61
CA LEU A 136 13.06 9.52 -6.03
C LEU A 136 13.87 10.36 -5.06
N ASP A 137 13.53 11.65 -4.96
CA ASP A 137 14.15 12.62 -4.07
C ASP A 137 13.07 13.51 -3.43
N PHE A 138 13.06 13.58 -2.10
CA PHE A 138 12.05 14.30 -1.32
C PHE A 138 12.66 15.36 -0.40
N ASN A 139 13.83 15.90 -0.74
CA ASN A 139 14.57 16.84 0.11
C ASN A 139 13.80 18.11 0.52
N SER A 140 12.72 18.44 -0.17
CA SER A 140 11.86 19.60 0.12
C SER A 140 10.57 19.25 0.89
N ALA A 141 10.35 18.00 1.23
CA ALA A 141 9.15 17.60 1.97
C ALA A 141 9.28 17.99 3.45
N ASN A 142 8.23 18.59 4.01
CA ASN A 142 8.15 18.94 5.43
C ASN A 142 7.14 18.04 6.12
N LEU A 143 7.51 17.58 7.32
CA LEU A 143 6.61 16.83 8.17
C LEU A 143 5.61 17.78 8.85
N GLY A 144 4.34 17.46 8.76
CA GLY A 144 3.23 18.15 9.42
C GLY A 144 2.41 17.17 10.26
N GLU A 145 1.29 17.63 10.77
CA GLU A 145 0.34 16.79 11.51
C GLU A 145 -0.25 15.70 10.60
N LEU A 146 -0.34 14.48 11.12
CA LEU A 146 -0.98 13.36 10.42
C LEU A 146 -2.49 13.53 10.40
N LYS A 147 -3.11 13.18 9.28
CA LYS A 147 -4.56 13.28 9.10
C LYS A 147 -5.24 11.99 9.59
N GLU A 148 -6.42 12.14 10.21
CA GLU A 148 -7.25 10.99 10.59
C GLU A 148 -7.47 10.04 9.41
N LEU A 149 -7.49 8.73 9.67
CA LEU A 149 -7.72 7.73 8.63
C LEU A 149 -9.14 7.81 8.07
N ASP A 150 -9.27 7.55 6.77
CA ASP A 150 -10.58 7.34 6.16
C ASP A 150 -11.09 5.96 6.51
N ASN A 151 -12.42 5.81 6.60
CA ASN A 151 -13.03 4.52 6.81
C ASN A 151 -13.07 3.71 5.50
N PHE A 152 -12.48 2.53 5.52
CA PHE A 152 -12.48 1.57 4.42
C PHE A 152 -13.33 0.32 4.71
N ASP A 153 -14.30 0.42 5.62
CA ASP A 153 -15.23 -0.67 5.88
C ASP A 153 -16.10 -1.01 4.66
N GLY A 154 -16.18 -2.29 4.33
CA GLY A 154 -17.03 -2.79 3.26
C GLY A 154 -16.28 -3.41 2.08
N ALA A 155 -16.86 -3.29 0.89
CA ALA A 155 -16.24 -3.74 -0.34
C ALA A 155 -15.25 -2.69 -0.83
N VAL A 156 -13.97 -3.03 -0.89
CA VAL A 156 -12.91 -2.13 -1.34
C VAL A 156 -12.39 -2.59 -2.68
N VAL A 157 -12.12 -1.66 -3.58
CA VAL A 157 -11.38 -1.93 -4.81
C VAL A 157 -10.00 -1.31 -4.75
N TYR A 158 -9.01 -2.05 -5.25
CA TYR A 158 -7.68 -1.57 -5.59
C TYR A 158 -7.64 -1.31 -7.09
N LYS A 159 -7.60 -0.05 -7.48
CA LYS A 159 -7.60 0.40 -8.87
C LYS A 159 -6.21 0.30 -9.48
N HIS A 160 -6.13 -0.14 -10.74
CA HIS A 160 -4.88 -0.23 -11.50
C HIS A 160 -5.12 -0.05 -13.00
N THR A 161 -4.05 0.20 -13.76
CA THR A 161 -4.09 0.39 -15.21
C THR A 161 -3.46 -0.76 -16.01
N LYS A 162 -3.19 -1.91 -15.37
CA LYS A 162 -2.46 -3.04 -15.98
C LYS A 162 -3.32 -3.88 -16.92
N ASP A 163 -4.58 -4.06 -16.60
CA ASP A 163 -5.58 -4.74 -17.42
C ASP A 163 -6.96 -4.07 -17.24
N ASP A 164 -7.99 -4.56 -17.91
CA ASP A 164 -9.36 -4.03 -17.82
C ASP A 164 -10.28 -4.96 -17.02
N GLU A 165 -9.74 -5.82 -16.17
CA GLU A 165 -10.51 -6.81 -15.42
C GLU A 165 -11.03 -6.26 -14.09
N PHE A 166 -12.10 -6.90 -13.60
CA PHE A 166 -12.62 -6.73 -12.24
C PHE A 166 -12.61 -8.09 -11.57
N LYS A 167 -11.69 -8.30 -10.62
CA LYS A 167 -11.44 -9.58 -9.96
C LYS A 167 -11.50 -9.44 -8.45
N GLY A 168 -12.10 -10.42 -7.78
CA GLY A 168 -12.12 -10.45 -6.32
C GLY A 168 -12.27 -11.84 -5.75
N GLY A 169 -11.85 -12.00 -4.50
CA GLY A 169 -11.89 -13.26 -3.76
C GLY A 169 -13.26 -13.55 -3.14
N SER A 170 -13.30 -14.63 -2.36
CA SER A 170 -14.53 -15.11 -1.69
C SER A 170 -15.11 -14.07 -0.74
N TYR A 171 -14.30 -13.39 0.04
CA TYR A 171 -14.79 -12.39 1.00
C TYR A 171 -15.32 -11.16 0.30
N PHE A 172 -14.62 -10.65 -0.72
CA PHE A 172 -15.14 -9.55 -1.54
C PHE A 172 -16.48 -9.89 -2.15
N LYS A 173 -16.62 -11.08 -2.74
CA LYS A 173 -17.87 -11.56 -3.34
C LYS A 173 -19.05 -11.52 -2.37
N ILE A 174 -18.82 -11.88 -1.10
CA ILE A 174 -19.85 -11.87 -0.06
C ILE A 174 -20.24 -10.43 0.31
N VAL A 175 -19.24 -9.59 0.59
CA VAL A 175 -19.45 -8.20 1.04
C VAL A 175 -20.07 -7.35 -0.07
N ALA A 176 -19.57 -7.49 -1.30
CA ALA A 176 -20.08 -6.79 -2.47
C ALA A 176 -21.38 -7.40 -3.03
N LYS A 177 -21.81 -8.60 -2.57
CA LYS A 177 -23.01 -9.34 -3.03
C LYS A 177 -23.02 -9.57 -4.53
N VAL A 178 -21.87 -9.95 -5.10
CA VAL A 178 -21.70 -10.21 -6.53
C VAL A 178 -21.46 -11.70 -6.81
N LYS A 179 -21.74 -12.14 -8.03
CA LYS A 179 -21.51 -13.53 -8.49
C LYS A 179 -20.50 -13.55 -9.62
N ASP A 180 -19.76 -14.66 -9.73
CA ASP A 180 -18.85 -14.88 -10.86
C ASP A 180 -19.60 -14.80 -12.19
N GLY A 181 -19.02 -14.07 -13.15
CA GLY A 181 -19.60 -13.80 -14.46
C GLY A 181 -20.74 -12.75 -14.46
N GLU A 182 -21.10 -12.17 -13.32
CA GLU A 182 -22.17 -11.17 -13.23
C GLU A 182 -21.69 -9.80 -13.75
N LEU A 183 -22.51 -9.17 -14.58
CA LEU A 183 -22.32 -7.79 -14.99
C LEU A 183 -22.81 -6.86 -13.89
N VAL A 184 -21.92 -6.04 -13.32
CA VAL A 184 -22.21 -5.18 -12.19
C VAL A 184 -21.77 -3.73 -12.45
N THR A 185 -22.55 -2.80 -11.96
CA THR A 185 -22.18 -1.39 -11.89
C THR A 185 -21.52 -1.12 -10.55
N ILE A 186 -20.30 -0.61 -10.59
CA ILE A 186 -19.45 -0.27 -9.44
C ILE A 186 -19.53 1.24 -9.26
N LYS A 187 -19.97 1.68 -8.08
CA LYS A 187 -20.16 3.10 -7.76
C LYS A 187 -19.44 3.50 -6.50
N SER A 188 -18.83 4.68 -6.56
CA SER A 188 -18.26 5.39 -5.41
C SER A 188 -18.30 6.90 -5.66
N LYS A 189 -17.55 7.67 -4.88
CA LYS A 189 -17.36 9.11 -5.13
C LYS A 189 -16.69 9.39 -6.49
N ASN A 190 -15.71 8.54 -6.86
CA ASN A 190 -14.87 8.75 -8.05
C ASN A 190 -15.10 7.71 -9.15
N LEU A 191 -16.00 6.74 -8.93
CA LEU A 191 -16.26 5.64 -9.86
C LEU A 191 -17.73 5.52 -10.21
N ASN A 192 -18.00 5.31 -11.48
CA ASN A 192 -19.29 4.87 -12.00
C ASN A 192 -19.05 4.06 -13.28
N ILE A 193 -18.68 2.79 -13.11
CA ILE A 193 -18.31 1.92 -14.22
C ILE A 193 -19.04 0.59 -14.13
N THR A 194 -19.25 -0.04 -15.29
CA THR A 194 -19.90 -1.36 -15.38
C THR A 194 -18.90 -2.37 -15.91
N LYS A 195 -18.72 -3.48 -15.18
CA LYS A 195 -17.78 -4.55 -15.52
C LYS A 195 -18.32 -5.91 -15.15
N THR A 196 -17.86 -6.95 -15.83
CA THR A 196 -18.13 -8.32 -15.44
C THR A 196 -17.19 -8.71 -14.31
N PHE A 197 -17.77 -9.14 -13.18
CA PHE A 197 -16.99 -9.64 -12.05
C PHE A 197 -16.42 -11.01 -12.35
N LYS A 198 -15.14 -11.21 -12.06
CA LYS A 198 -14.43 -12.49 -12.16
C LYS A 198 -14.01 -12.94 -10.78
N PHE A 199 -14.39 -14.13 -10.40
CA PHE A 199 -13.95 -14.74 -9.16
C PHE A 199 -12.50 -15.26 -9.30
N ASP A 200 -11.63 -14.86 -8.38
CA ASP A 200 -10.28 -15.38 -8.25
C ASP A 200 -10.10 -15.95 -6.83
N LYS A 201 -9.93 -17.29 -6.77
CA LYS A 201 -9.76 -18.02 -5.50
C LYS A 201 -8.48 -17.65 -4.74
N ASN A 202 -7.49 -17.09 -5.43
CA ASN A 202 -6.21 -16.70 -4.83
C ASN A 202 -6.26 -15.32 -4.18
N LEU A 203 -7.28 -14.51 -4.47
CA LEU A 203 -7.44 -13.21 -3.82
C LEU A 203 -8.10 -13.38 -2.46
N LYS A 204 -7.42 -12.91 -1.43
CA LYS A 204 -7.86 -12.94 -0.03
C LYS A 204 -8.47 -11.58 0.39
N GLY A 205 -9.27 -11.60 1.47
CA GLY A 205 -9.82 -10.37 2.05
C GLY A 205 -10.95 -9.74 1.24
N THR A 206 -11.26 -8.49 1.60
CA THR A 206 -12.38 -7.70 1.05
C THR A 206 -11.95 -6.75 -0.06
N ILE A 207 -10.70 -6.81 -0.51
CA ILE A 207 -10.15 -5.98 -1.58
C ILE A 207 -10.24 -6.73 -2.89
N ALA A 208 -10.82 -6.10 -3.92
CA ALA A 208 -10.84 -6.59 -5.29
C ALA A 208 -9.96 -5.75 -6.20
N PHE A 209 -9.40 -6.34 -7.24
CA PHE A 209 -8.64 -5.65 -8.28
C PHE A 209 -9.62 -5.08 -9.32
N LEU A 210 -9.44 -3.82 -9.64
CA LEU A 210 -10.28 -3.11 -10.60
C LEU A 210 -9.42 -2.40 -11.65
N GLY A 211 -9.40 -2.93 -12.86
CA GLY A 211 -8.79 -2.26 -14.00
C GLY A 211 -9.52 -0.97 -14.35
N VAL A 212 -8.80 0.14 -14.47
CA VAL A 212 -9.32 1.45 -14.85
C VAL A 212 -8.47 2.04 -15.98
N LYS A 213 -9.03 2.98 -16.75
CA LYS A 213 -8.28 3.63 -17.82
C LYS A 213 -7.23 4.59 -17.29
N ASN A 214 -7.59 5.36 -16.26
CA ASN A 214 -6.72 6.34 -15.62
C ASN A 214 -6.76 6.15 -14.11
N LEU A 215 -5.64 6.40 -13.46
CA LEU A 215 -5.50 6.36 -12.02
C LEU A 215 -5.13 7.78 -11.54
N ASP A 216 -6.13 8.64 -11.42
CA ASP A 216 -6.04 10.07 -11.12
C ASP A 216 -6.45 10.44 -9.68
N ASN A 217 -6.60 9.40 -8.84
CA ASN A 217 -6.89 9.52 -7.41
C ASN A 217 -6.32 8.30 -6.66
N TYR A 218 -6.44 8.28 -5.33
CA TYR A 218 -5.92 7.19 -4.50
C TYR A 218 -6.45 5.83 -4.97
N ALA A 219 -5.57 4.82 -5.01
CA ALA A 219 -5.85 3.54 -5.63
C ALA A 219 -6.93 2.74 -4.89
N PHE A 220 -6.99 2.83 -3.56
CA PHE A 220 -8.02 2.16 -2.78
C PHE A 220 -9.28 3.00 -2.68
N GLU A 221 -10.44 2.35 -2.83
CA GLU A 221 -11.73 3.03 -2.74
C GLU A 221 -12.84 2.09 -2.30
N VAL A 222 -13.65 2.53 -1.32
CA VAL A 222 -14.86 1.81 -0.89
C VAL A 222 -15.92 1.97 -1.97
N VAL A 223 -16.53 0.86 -2.37
CA VAL A 223 -17.51 0.84 -3.46
C VAL A 223 -18.82 0.20 -3.06
N LYS A 224 -19.88 0.61 -3.76
CA LYS A 224 -21.17 -0.08 -3.80
C LYS A 224 -21.33 -0.74 -5.16
N THR A 225 -21.81 -1.98 -5.16
CA THR A 225 -22.07 -2.72 -6.39
C THR A 225 -23.57 -2.92 -6.58
N HIS A 226 -24.01 -2.80 -7.81
CA HIS A 226 -25.39 -3.01 -8.22
C HIS A 226 -25.41 -3.90 -9.47
N LYS A 227 -26.36 -4.79 -9.54
CA LYS A 227 -26.60 -5.55 -10.77
C LYS A 227 -26.90 -4.57 -11.92
N ALA A 228 -26.22 -4.74 -13.05
CA ALA A 228 -26.39 -3.91 -14.23
C ALA A 228 -27.64 -4.32 -15.03
#